data_59aaf96e2133cd8ce9a179d5a5e6dedf
#
_entry.id   59aaf96e2133cd8ce9a179d5a5e6dedf
#
_cell.length_a   1.000
_cell.length_b   1.000
_cell.length_c   1.000
_cell.angle_alpha   90.00
_cell.angle_beta   90.00
_cell.angle_gamma   90.00
#
_symmetry.space_group_name_H-M   'P 1'
#
loop_
_entity.id
_entity.type
_entity.pdbx_description
1 polymer ?
#
loop_
_entity_poly.entity_id
_entity_poly.type
_entity_poly.pdbx_seq_one_letter_code
_entity_poly.pdbx_strand_id
1 'polypeptide(L)'
;MRTSVWGPAEFVGRPPWWLVGEGLLAGFLGAGAIVGTALFGAWTGRLSLADGEAGMVCAEALAVYLSFVRAGRALIGIAALLGVCLALQAPQAAAGIVLAERGQVQSVVVTSVEDGRAAEGGHARYLCSVAGTDGVPLKVRIWRGCGEATRPGDALAVVSDPEGRVPPRGAQAGAGVAGPLRDLTPWAAALMAGSLVAVVRSYRLSRPAEAVTPFGTGQAGHR
;
A
#
# COMPACT_ATOMS: atom_id res chain seq x y z
N MET A 1 24.65 13.84 -23.07
CA MET A 1 23.78 12.65 -22.82
C MET A 1 22.41 13.17 -22.37
N ARG A 2 21.42 13.19 -23.26
CA ARG A 2 20.02 13.50 -22.90
C ARG A 2 19.41 12.24 -22.33
N THR A 3 19.39 12.11 -21.02
CA THR A 3 18.62 11.08 -20.33
C THR A 3 17.14 11.46 -20.47
N SER A 4 16.46 10.89 -21.47
CA SER A 4 15.01 11.04 -21.59
C SER A 4 14.35 10.43 -20.35
N VAL A 5 13.70 11.25 -19.56
CA VAL A 5 13.00 10.85 -18.32
C VAL A 5 11.93 9.78 -18.62
N TRP A 6 11.39 9.80 -19.84
CA TRP A 6 10.30 8.92 -20.29
C TRP A 6 10.72 7.85 -21.28
N GLY A 7 11.98 7.86 -21.76
CA GLY A 7 12.47 6.97 -22.82
C GLY A 7 11.97 7.35 -24.23
N PRO A 8 12.53 6.76 -25.28
CA PRO A 8 12.10 7.01 -26.66
C PRO A 8 10.65 6.56 -26.87
N ALA A 9 9.86 7.38 -27.56
CA ALA A 9 8.43 7.20 -27.78
C ALA A 9 8.10 6.22 -28.93
N GLU A 10 9.09 5.66 -29.62
CA GLU A 10 8.88 4.81 -30.79
C GLU A 10 8.44 3.40 -30.41
N PHE A 11 7.23 3.11 -30.78
CA PHE A 11 6.51 1.90 -30.50
C PHE A 11 6.42 1.06 -31.77
N VAL A 12 7.27 0.06 -31.91
CA VAL A 12 7.17 -0.92 -33.02
C VAL A 12 6.80 -2.29 -32.43
N GLY A 13 5.52 -2.67 -32.57
CA GLY A 13 5.03 -4.02 -32.29
C GLY A 13 4.34 -4.19 -30.92
N ARG A 14 3.57 -5.29 -30.78
CA ARG A 14 2.95 -5.70 -29.53
C ARG A 14 4.00 -6.26 -28.57
N PRO A 15 3.94 -5.92 -27.27
CA PRO A 15 4.85 -6.51 -26.31
C PRO A 15 4.62 -8.02 -26.24
N PRO A 16 5.67 -8.84 -26.15
CA PRO A 16 5.51 -10.28 -25.99
C PRO A 16 4.77 -10.57 -24.67
N TRP A 17 3.87 -11.53 -24.70
CA TRP A 17 2.96 -11.86 -23.60
C TRP A 17 3.68 -12.21 -22.28
N TRP A 18 4.87 -12.80 -22.36
CA TRP A 18 5.65 -13.15 -21.18
C TRP A 18 6.11 -11.92 -20.36
N LEU A 19 6.38 -10.78 -21.01
CA LEU A 19 6.69 -9.51 -20.32
C LEU A 19 5.49 -8.95 -19.57
N VAL A 20 4.29 -9.12 -20.13
CA VAL A 20 3.05 -8.77 -19.44
C VAL A 20 2.91 -9.64 -18.20
N GLY A 21 3.18 -10.95 -18.34
CA GLY A 21 3.17 -11.89 -17.22
C GLY A 21 4.18 -11.53 -16.14
N GLU A 22 5.41 -11.19 -16.52
CA GLU A 22 6.48 -10.78 -15.59
C GLU A 22 6.10 -9.50 -14.83
N GLY A 23 5.60 -8.48 -15.52
CA GLY A 23 5.17 -7.23 -14.90
C GLY A 23 4.00 -7.41 -13.94
N LEU A 24 3.01 -8.22 -14.31
CA LEU A 24 1.89 -8.58 -13.44
C LEU A 24 2.36 -9.39 -12.23
N LEU A 25 3.24 -10.36 -12.43
CA LEU A 25 3.78 -11.19 -11.36
C LEU A 25 4.57 -10.35 -10.36
N ALA A 26 5.43 -9.45 -10.84
CA ALA A 26 6.19 -8.54 -9.99
C ALA A 26 5.27 -7.64 -9.16
N GLY A 27 4.25 -7.04 -9.79
CA GLY A 27 3.26 -6.22 -9.09
C GLY A 27 2.44 -7.02 -8.09
N PHE A 28 2.00 -8.23 -8.45
CA PHE A 28 1.24 -9.12 -7.57
C PHE A 28 2.07 -9.59 -6.36
N LEU A 29 3.32 -10.01 -6.58
CA LEU A 29 4.22 -10.41 -5.51
C LEU A 29 4.57 -9.23 -4.60
N GLY A 30 4.81 -8.04 -5.16
CA GLY A 30 5.07 -6.83 -4.39
C GLY A 30 3.87 -6.44 -3.52
N ALA A 31 2.68 -6.32 -4.11
CA ALA A 31 1.46 -5.99 -3.37
C ALA A 31 1.12 -7.08 -2.35
N GLY A 32 1.23 -8.36 -2.74
CA GLY A 32 0.98 -9.51 -1.89
C GLY A 32 1.93 -9.59 -0.70
N ALA A 33 3.21 -9.28 -0.89
CA ALA A 33 4.19 -9.22 0.18
C ALA A 33 3.88 -8.10 1.17
N ILE A 34 3.56 -6.88 0.68
CA ILE A 34 3.21 -5.74 1.53
C ILE A 34 1.97 -6.04 2.38
N VAL A 35 0.89 -6.51 1.76
CA VAL A 35 -0.36 -6.81 2.48
C VAL A 35 -0.20 -8.05 3.35
N GLY A 36 0.48 -9.07 2.84
CA GLY A 36 0.72 -10.34 3.54
C GLY A 36 1.53 -10.16 4.83
N THR A 37 2.58 -9.34 4.83
CA THR A 37 3.37 -9.04 6.04
C THR A 37 2.53 -8.33 7.09
N ALA A 38 1.69 -7.36 6.70
CA ALA A 38 0.79 -6.66 7.62
C ALA A 38 -0.28 -7.60 8.21
N LEU A 39 -0.91 -8.44 7.39
CA LEU A 39 -1.86 -9.46 7.85
C LEU A 39 -1.19 -10.45 8.81
N PHE A 40 -0.03 -11.00 8.43
CA PHE A 40 0.69 -11.94 9.27
C PHE A 40 1.11 -11.32 10.61
N GLY A 41 1.55 -10.05 10.60
CA GLY A 41 1.85 -9.27 11.80
C GLY A 41 0.63 -9.12 12.71
N ALA A 42 -0.51 -8.73 12.16
CA ALA A 42 -1.76 -8.56 12.89
C ALA A 42 -2.27 -9.90 13.47
N TRP A 43 -2.11 -11.01 12.73
CA TRP A 43 -2.52 -12.33 13.18
C TRP A 43 -1.63 -12.91 14.30
N THR A 44 -0.33 -12.66 14.22
CA THR A 44 0.66 -13.18 15.18
C THR A 44 0.89 -12.25 16.37
N GLY A 45 0.38 -11.01 16.33
CA GLY A 45 0.63 -9.98 17.35
C GLY A 45 2.06 -9.45 17.34
N ARG A 46 2.82 -9.64 16.25
CA ARG A 46 4.18 -9.12 16.10
C ARG A 46 4.12 -7.66 15.63
N LEU A 47 4.35 -6.74 16.56
CA LEU A 47 4.28 -5.29 16.33
C LEU A 47 5.17 -4.85 15.16
N SER A 48 6.40 -5.34 15.08
CA SER A 48 7.34 -4.98 13.99
C SER A 48 6.85 -5.31 12.58
N LEU A 49 5.98 -6.30 12.43
CA LEU A 49 5.34 -6.63 11.15
C LEU A 49 4.01 -5.91 10.97
N ALA A 50 3.32 -5.62 12.07
CA ALA A 50 2.01 -4.98 12.07
C ALA A 50 2.08 -3.46 11.85
N ASP A 51 3.21 -2.80 12.16
CA ASP A 51 3.39 -1.36 12.06
C ASP A 51 3.69 -0.86 10.63
N GLY A 52 3.82 -1.78 9.66
CA GLY A 52 4.05 -1.44 8.26
C GLY A 52 5.53 -1.36 7.86
N GLU A 53 6.48 -1.46 8.80
CA GLU A 53 7.91 -1.42 8.49
C GLU A 53 8.31 -2.51 7.50
N ALA A 54 7.84 -3.74 7.71
CA ALA A 54 8.08 -4.84 6.78
C ALA A 54 7.47 -4.58 5.40
N GLY A 55 6.30 -3.93 5.34
CA GLY A 55 5.68 -3.49 4.09
C GLY A 55 6.54 -2.46 3.35
N MET A 56 7.18 -1.54 4.06
CA MET A 56 8.11 -0.57 3.48
C MET A 56 9.33 -1.26 2.86
N VAL A 57 9.93 -2.23 3.57
CA VAL A 57 11.04 -3.03 3.03
C VAL A 57 10.62 -3.78 1.75
N CYS A 58 9.41 -4.33 1.71
CA CYS A 58 8.89 -4.97 0.50
C CYS A 58 8.71 -3.96 -0.66
N ALA A 59 8.25 -2.73 -0.36
CA ALA A 59 8.11 -1.67 -1.37
C ALA A 59 9.48 -1.23 -1.90
N GLU A 60 10.48 -1.10 -1.04
CA GLU A 60 11.87 -0.81 -1.44
C GLU A 60 12.46 -1.93 -2.29
N ALA A 61 12.25 -3.19 -1.91
CA ALA A 61 12.71 -4.35 -2.67
C ALA A 61 12.12 -4.36 -4.09
N LEU A 62 10.83 -4.03 -4.23
CA LEU A 62 10.17 -3.88 -5.53
C LEU A 62 10.81 -2.74 -6.35
N ALA A 63 11.07 -1.58 -5.74
CA ALA A 63 11.71 -0.46 -6.42
C ALA A 63 13.14 -0.80 -6.87
N VAL A 64 13.90 -1.53 -6.06
CA VAL A 64 15.23 -2.06 -6.42
C VAL A 64 15.12 -3.03 -7.60
N TYR A 65 14.19 -3.97 -7.56
CA TYR A 65 13.93 -4.88 -8.68
C TYR A 65 13.65 -4.12 -9.99
N LEU A 66 12.74 -3.13 -9.95
CA LEU A 66 12.42 -2.29 -11.12
C LEU A 66 13.65 -1.49 -11.62
N SER A 67 14.57 -1.15 -10.72
CA SER A 67 15.83 -0.50 -11.07
C SER A 67 16.78 -1.45 -11.81
N PHE A 68 16.85 -2.71 -11.40
CA PHE A 68 17.63 -3.74 -12.12
C PHE A 68 17.07 -4.03 -13.51
N VAL A 69 15.75 -4.04 -13.65
CA VAL A 69 15.08 -4.19 -14.97
C VAL A 69 15.27 -2.93 -15.84
N ARG A 70 15.93 -1.89 -15.30
CA ARG A 70 16.15 -0.60 -15.99
C ARG A 70 14.88 0.13 -16.40
N ALA A 71 13.83 0.01 -15.58
CA ALA A 71 12.64 0.82 -15.75
C ALA A 71 12.97 2.32 -15.68
N GLY A 72 12.20 3.14 -16.37
CA GLY A 72 12.41 4.59 -16.34
C GLY A 72 12.33 5.16 -14.93
N ARG A 73 13.21 6.09 -14.57
CA ARG A 73 13.29 6.67 -13.20
C ARG A 73 11.95 7.17 -12.68
N ALA A 74 11.14 7.78 -13.55
CA ALA A 74 9.80 8.25 -13.18
C ALA A 74 8.87 7.09 -12.79
N LEU A 75 8.91 5.97 -13.51
CA LEU A 75 8.09 4.80 -13.24
C LEU A 75 8.51 4.10 -11.94
N ILE A 76 9.82 4.05 -11.67
CA ILE A 76 10.34 3.54 -10.39
C ILE A 76 9.84 4.42 -9.24
N GLY A 77 9.91 5.75 -9.38
CA GLY A 77 9.42 6.68 -8.37
C GLY A 77 7.92 6.56 -8.11
N ILE A 78 7.12 6.39 -9.17
CA ILE A 78 5.67 6.18 -9.05
C ILE A 78 5.37 4.84 -8.36
N ALA A 79 6.04 3.75 -8.77
CA ALA A 79 5.84 2.44 -8.14
C ALA A 79 6.27 2.44 -6.67
N ALA A 80 7.38 3.08 -6.34
CA ALA A 80 7.83 3.26 -4.96
C ALA A 80 6.81 4.04 -4.12
N LEU A 81 6.29 5.16 -4.64
CA LEU A 81 5.27 5.95 -3.97
C LEU A 81 3.99 5.14 -3.72
N LEU A 82 3.52 4.41 -4.73
CA LEU A 82 2.34 3.54 -4.60
C LEU A 82 2.58 2.42 -3.58
N GLY A 83 3.78 1.82 -3.57
CA GLY A 83 4.18 0.82 -2.59
C GLY A 83 4.18 1.37 -1.17
N VAL A 84 4.72 2.57 -0.96
CA VAL A 84 4.69 3.28 0.33
C VAL A 84 3.25 3.57 0.76
N CYS A 85 2.40 4.10 -0.13
CA CYS A 85 1.00 4.35 0.19
C CYS A 85 0.28 3.05 0.60
N LEU A 86 0.53 1.95 -0.12
CA LEU A 86 -0.03 0.64 0.21
C LEU A 86 0.49 0.14 1.56
N ALA A 87 1.80 0.27 1.85
CA ALA A 87 2.41 -0.13 3.11
C ALA A 87 1.87 0.64 4.33
N LEU A 88 1.52 1.92 4.16
CA LEU A 88 0.90 2.73 5.21
C LEU A 88 -0.57 2.36 5.45
N GLN A 89 -1.29 1.90 4.42
CA GLN A 89 -2.70 1.52 4.53
C GLN A 89 -2.88 0.06 4.98
N ALA A 90 -1.94 -0.82 4.63
CA ALA A 90 -2.04 -2.26 4.91
C ALA A 90 -2.23 -2.60 6.39
N PRO A 91 -1.51 -1.99 7.37
CA PRO A 91 -1.72 -2.26 8.80
C PRO A 91 -3.14 -1.92 9.27
N GLN A 92 -3.71 -0.82 8.75
CA GLN A 92 -5.05 -0.39 9.09
C GLN A 92 -6.10 -1.37 8.59
N ALA A 93 -5.93 -1.87 7.38
CA ALA A 93 -6.82 -2.86 6.80
C ALA A 93 -6.67 -4.22 7.47
N ALA A 94 -5.44 -4.67 7.73
CA ALA A 94 -5.16 -5.92 8.43
C ALA A 94 -5.81 -5.95 9.82
N ALA A 95 -5.64 -4.86 10.59
CA ALA A 95 -6.29 -4.72 11.88
C ALA A 95 -7.83 -4.75 11.77
N GLY A 96 -8.40 -4.13 10.72
CA GLY A 96 -9.83 -4.17 10.45
C GLY A 96 -10.35 -5.57 10.15
N ILE A 97 -9.60 -6.36 9.39
CA ILE A 97 -9.94 -7.75 9.05
C ILE A 97 -9.92 -8.64 10.30
N VAL A 98 -8.85 -8.56 11.10
CA VAL A 98 -8.74 -9.34 12.35
C VAL A 98 -9.86 -9.01 13.33
N LEU A 99 -10.19 -7.72 13.48
CA LEU A 99 -11.30 -7.29 14.33
C LEU A 99 -12.67 -7.70 13.78
N ALA A 100 -12.84 -7.80 12.46
CA ALA A 100 -14.09 -8.28 11.86
C ALA A 100 -14.31 -9.79 12.10
N GLU A 101 -13.22 -10.57 12.18
CA GLU A 101 -13.29 -12.02 12.37
C GLU A 101 -13.31 -12.45 13.82
N ARG A 102 -12.56 -11.78 14.70
CA ARG A 102 -12.35 -12.20 16.10
C ARG A 102 -12.78 -11.16 17.12
N GLY A 103 -13.09 -9.95 16.66
CA GLY A 103 -13.39 -8.82 17.54
C GLY A 103 -14.68 -9.06 18.33
N GLN A 104 -14.63 -8.71 19.61
CA GLN A 104 -15.79 -8.67 20.50
C GLN A 104 -16.23 -7.24 20.71
N VAL A 105 -17.53 -7.00 20.56
CA VAL A 105 -18.11 -5.69 20.82
C VAL A 105 -18.26 -5.50 22.32
N GLN A 106 -17.64 -4.46 22.87
CA GLN A 106 -17.73 -4.07 24.25
C GLN A 106 -18.24 -2.63 24.36
N SER A 107 -19.12 -2.39 25.32
CA SER A 107 -19.53 -1.03 25.68
C SER A 107 -18.48 -0.42 26.61
N VAL A 108 -17.97 0.75 26.24
CA VAL A 108 -17.01 1.51 27.04
C VAL A 108 -17.55 2.91 27.28
N VAL A 109 -17.11 3.55 28.34
CA VAL A 109 -17.50 4.92 28.68
C VAL A 109 -16.34 5.86 28.37
N VAL A 110 -16.64 6.95 27.68
CA VAL A 110 -15.65 8.00 27.38
C VAL A 110 -15.27 8.72 28.65
N THR A 111 -14.00 8.75 29.01
CA THR A 111 -13.50 9.44 30.20
C THR A 111 -12.98 10.84 29.89
N SER A 112 -12.33 11.02 28.75
CA SER A 112 -11.89 12.33 28.27
C SER A 112 -11.87 12.38 26.75
N VAL A 113 -12.09 13.58 26.21
CA VAL A 113 -11.98 13.88 24.79
C VAL A 113 -10.88 14.92 24.63
N GLU A 114 -9.86 14.61 23.86
CA GLU A 114 -8.78 15.54 23.54
C GLU A 114 -8.90 15.94 22.06
N ASP A 115 -8.85 17.24 21.79
CA ASP A 115 -8.72 17.77 20.44
C ASP A 115 -7.30 17.46 19.94
N GLY A 116 -7.17 16.41 19.18
CA GLY A 116 -5.95 16.15 18.42
C GLY A 116 -5.82 17.22 17.34
N ARG A 117 -5.13 18.34 17.65
CA ARG A 117 -4.81 19.34 16.66
C ARG A 117 -4.07 18.66 15.52
N ALA A 118 -4.68 18.71 14.35
CA ALA A 118 -4.01 18.26 13.16
C ALA A 118 -2.72 19.06 12.99
N ALA A 119 -1.59 18.40 12.94
CA ALA A 119 -0.40 18.97 12.39
C ALA A 119 -0.75 19.47 10.98
N GLU A 120 -0.54 20.73 10.73
CA GLU A 120 -0.69 21.48 9.49
C GLU A 120 -1.48 20.77 8.35
N GLY A 121 -2.74 21.15 8.17
CA GLY A 121 -3.54 20.85 6.97
C GLY A 121 -4.44 19.61 7.00
N GLY A 122 -4.57 18.91 8.13
CA GLY A 122 -5.44 17.75 8.28
C GLY A 122 -6.76 18.08 9.00
N HIS A 123 -7.78 17.27 8.77
CA HIS A 123 -9.05 17.34 9.51
C HIS A 123 -8.79 17.13 11.00
N ALA A 124 -9.45 17.92 11.86
CA ALA A 124 -9.39 17.77 13.30
C ALA A 124 -9.73 16.32 13.70
N ARG A 125 -8.81 15.65 14.39
CA ARG A 125 -9.02 14.29 14.88
C ARG A 125 -9.24 14.36 16.38
N TYR A 126 -10.37 13.87 16.81
CA TYR A 126 -10.69 13.75 18.23
C TYR A 126 -10.13 12.42 18.76
N LEU A 127 -9.47 12.48 19.91
CA LEU A 127 -8.92 11.32 20.61
C LEU A 127 -9.70 11.14 21.91
N CYS A 128 -10.40 10.00 22.04
CA CYS A 128 -11.13 9.66 23.23
C CYS A 128 -10.32 8.69 24.10
N SER A 129 -10.14 9.03 25.37
CA SER A 129 -9.77 8.06 26.38
C SER A 129 -11.04 7.39 26.88
N VAL A 130 -11.03 6.08 27.04
CA VAL A 130 -12.20 5.29 27.40
C VAL A 130 -11.87 4.34 28.55
N ALA A 131 -12.88 4.04 29.36
CA ALA A 131 -12.81 3.03 30.38
C ALA A 131 -13.84 1.92 30.13
N GLY A 132 -13.52 0.71 30.53
CA GLY A 132 -14.47 -0.40 30.50
C GLY A 132 -15.65 -0.14 31.48
N THR A 133 -16.69 -0.95 31.36
CA THR A 133 -17.83 -0.92 32.30
C THR A 133 -17.44 -1.23 33.75
N ASP A 134 -16.29 -1.84 33.94
CA ASP A 134 -15.63 -2.11 35.23
C ASP A 134 -14.84 -0.91 35.77
N GLY A 135 -14.82 0.21 35.07
CA GLY A 135 -14.09 1.42 35.42
C GLY A 135 -12.58 1.37 35.14
N VAL A 136 -12.07 0.28 34.55
CA VAL A 136 -10.66 0.15 34.22
C VAL A 136 -10.37 0.95 32.96
N PRO A 137 -9.43 1.92 33.00
CA PRO A 137 -9.10 2.70 31.80
C PRO A 137 -8.39 1.82 30.75
N LEU A 138 -8.84 1.91 29.50
CA LEU A 138 -8.12 1.30 28.38
C LEU A 138 -6.82 2.08 28.12
N LYS A 139 -5.72 1.35 27.96
CA LYS A 139 -4.39 1.96 27.71
C LYS A 139 -4.28 2.63 26.33
N VAL A 140 -5.25 2.43 25.44
CA VAL A 140 -5.22 2.90 24.06
C VAL A 140 -6.28 3.96 23.86
N ARG A 141 -5.88 5.08 23.25
CA ARG A 141 -6.81 6.15 22.84
C ARG A 141 -7.52 5.76 21.55
N ILE A 142 -8.81 6.00 21.49
CA ILE A 142 -9.64 5.68 20.34
C ILE A 142 -9.92 6.96 19.57
N TRP A 143 -9.63 6.96 18.26
CA TRP A 143 -9.97 8.09 17.39
C TRP A 143 -11.14 7.75 16.43
N ARG A 144 -11.30 6.48 16.05
CA ARG A 144 -12.45 6.05 15.23
C ARG A 144 -13.68 5.89 16.12
N GLY A 145 -14.75 6.63 15.79
CA GLY A 145 -15.96 6.70 16.59
C GLY A 145 -15.97 7.83 17.63
N CYS A 146 -14.85 8.55 17.77
CA CYS A 146 -14.75 9.78 18.53
C CYS A 146 -14.92 10.97 17.60
N GLY A 147 -15.82 11.90 17.92
CA GLY A 147 -16.10 13.06 17.09
C GLY A 147 -16.36 14.30 17.92
N GLU A 148 -16.62 15.43 17.29
CA GLU A 148 -16.90 16.72 17.93
C GLU A 148 -18.09 16.67 18.90
N ALA A 149 -19.06 15.80 18.59
CA ALA A 149 -20.26 15.63 19.44
C ALA A 149 -20.05 14.71 20.64
N THR A 150 -18.92 13.99 20.72
CA THR A 150 -18.64 13.03 21.81
C THR A 150 -18.24 13.75 23.09
N ARG A 151 -18.86 13.39 24.20
CA ARG A 151 -18.62 13.99 25.51
C ARG A 151 -18.17 12.95 26.56
N PRO A 152 -17.40 13.37 27.57
CA PRO A 152 -17.13 12.50 28.72
C PRO A 152 -18.44 12.00 29.32
N GLY A 153 -18.53 10.71 29.60
CA GLY A 153 -19.73 10.03 30.07
C GLY A 153 -20.53 9.31 28.97
N ASP A 154 -20.27 9.59 27.68
CA ASP A 154 -20.96 8.91 26.61
C ASP A 154 -20.54 7.44 26.51
N ALA A 155 -21.51 6.57 26.23
CA ALA A 155 -21.25 5.16 25.96
C ALA A 155 -20.83 4.99 24.49
N LEU A 156 -19.70 4.35 24.28
CA LEU A 156 -19.18 4.04 22.95
C LEU A 156 -19.08 2.52 22.78
N ALA A 157 -19.56 2.01 21.65
CA ALA A 157 -19.32 0.62 21.31
C ALA A 157 -17.92 0.50 20.67
N VAL A 158 -17.10 -0.37 21.24
CA VAL A 158 -15.72 -0.62 20.78
C VAL A 158 -15.56 -2.09 20.45
N VAL A 159 -14.90 -2.38 19.34
CA VAL A 159 -14.50 -3.74 19.00
C VAL A 159 -13.07 -3.93 19.49
N SER A 160 -12.86 -4.89 20.34
CA SER A 160 -11.56 -5.28 20.87
C SER A 160 -11.24 -6.74 20.53
N ASP A 161 -9.96 -7.01 20.27
CA ASP A 161 -9.47 -8.37 20.16
C ASP A 161 -9.26 -8.94 21.57
N PRO A 162 -9.87 -10.10 21.93
CA PRO A 162 -9.70 -10.73 23.25
C PRO A 162 -8.24 -11.04 23.58
N GLU A 163 -7.43 -11.30 22.57
CA GLU A 163 -6.01 -11.65 22.72
C GLU A 163 -5.09 -10.42 22.71
N GLY A 164 -5.66 -9.21 22.49
CA GLY A 164 -4.92 -7.95 22.52
C GLY A 164 -3.86 -7.76 21.44
N ARG A 165 -3.93 -8.52 20.35
CA ARG A 165 -2.96 -8.46 19.23
C ARG A 165 -3.13 -7.21 18.38
N VAL A 166 -4.37 -6.70 18.35
CA VAL A 166 -4.74 -5.54 17.55
C VAL A 166 -5.37 -4.48 18.42
N PRO A 167 -5.04 -3.19 18.24
CA PRO A 167 -5.60 -2.12 19.03
C PRO A 167 -7.13 -2.03 18.84
N PRO A 168 -7.89 -1.75 19.91
CA PRO A 168 -9.34 -1.62 19.86
C PRO A 168 -9.76 -0.45 18.98
N ARG A 169 -10.94 -0.57 18.33
CA ARG A 169 -11.51 0.46 17.45
C ARG A 169 -12.98 0.68 17.77
N GLY A 170 -13.47 1.88 17.54
CA GLY A 170 -14.90 2.17 17.60
C GLY A 170 -15.68 1.27 16.64
N ALA A 171 -16.76 0.67 17.13
CA ALA A 171 -17.65 -0.15 16.33
C ALA A 171 -18.37 0.74 15.31
N GLN A 172 -18.16 0.48 14.02
CA GLN A 172 -18.94 1.09 12.95
C GLN A 172 -20.00 0.09 12.50
N ALA A 173 -21.26 0.52 12.42
CA ALA A 173 -22.31 -0.31 11.86
C ALA A 173 -21.95 -0.75 10.43
N GLY A 174 -21.91 -2.07 10.18
CA GLY A 174 -21.59 -2.64 8.87
C GLY A 174 -20.10 -2.83 8.58
N ALA A 175 -19.22 -2.70 9.57
CA ALA A 175 -17.79 -2.94 9.41
C ALA A 175 -17.48 -4.44 9.26
N GLY A 176 -17.79 -5.02 8.11
CA GLY A 176 -17.32 -6.36 7.73
C GLY A 176 -15.94 -6.28 7.07
N VAL A 177 -15.38 -7.46 6.75
CA VAL A 177 -14.08 -7.63 6.06
C VAL A 177 -14.02 -6.89 4.72
N ALA A 178 -15.15 -6.66 4.07
CA ALA A 178 -15.24 -6.02 2.75
C ALA A 178 -14.78 -4.54 2.76
N GLY A 179 -15.00 -3.80 3.82
CA GLY A 179 -14.61 -2.39 3.93
C GLY A 179 -13.09 -2.20 3.84
N PRO A 180 -12.31 -2.82 4.73
CA PRO A 180 -10.84 -2.73 4.68
C PRO A 180 -10.23 -3.21 3.36
N LEU A 181 -10.77 -4.27 2.75
CA LEU A 181 -10.30 -4.75 1.45
C LEU A 181 -10.59 -3.76 0.33
N ARG A 182 -11.77 -3.13 0.35
CA ARG A 182 -12.14 -2.13 -0.64
C ARG A 182 -11.19 -0.93 -0.63
N ASP A 183 -10.71 -0.53 0.55
CA ASP A 183 -9.78 0.59 0.70
C ASP A 183 -8.37 0.26 0.15
N LEU A 184 -7.95 -1.01 0.20
CA LEU A 184 -6.66 -1.46 -0.34
C LEU A 184 -6.67 -1.69 -1.85
N THR A 185 -7.83 -2.08 -2.40
CA THR A 185 -7.94 -2.50 -3.81
C THR A 185 -7.39 -1.47 -4.80
N PRO A 186 -7.71 -0.16 -4.71
CA PRO A 186 -7.20 0.82 -5.68
C PRO A 186 -5.69 0.97 -5.64
N TRP A 187 -5.07 0.91 -4.46
CA TRP A 187 -3.63 1.01 -4.29
C TRP A 187 -2.89 -0.21 -4.83
N ALA A 188 -3.41 -1.41 -4.53
CA ALA A 188 -2.86 -2.66 -5.05
C ALA A 188 -3.00 -2.73 -6.58
N ALA A 189 -4.16 -2.38 -7.12
CA ALA A 189 -4.38 -2.36 -8.57
C ALA A 189 -3.48 -1.33 -9.28
N ALA A 190 -3.32 -0.13 -8.70
CA ALA A 190 -2.42 0.89 -9.23
C ALA A 190 -0.95 0.43 -9.20
N LEU A 191 -0.51 -0.24 -8.14
CA LEU A 191 0.84 -0.79 -8.02
C LEU A 191 1.09 -1.89 -9.07
N MET A 192 0.13 -2.80 -9.26
CA MET A 192 0.22 -3.83 -10.31
C MET A 192 0.27 -3.22 -11.71
N ALA A 193 -0.58 -2.25 -12.01
CA ALA A 193 -0.58 -1.55 -13.29
C ALA A 193 0.72 -0.77 -13.51
N GLY A 194 1.21 -0.07 -12.50
CA GLY A 194 2.48 0.65 -12.53
C GLY A 194 3.67 -0.27 -12.78
N SER A 195 3.73 -1.42 -12.11
CA SER A 195 4.76 -2.44 -12.29
C SER A 195 4.72 -3.05 -13.71
N LEU A 196 3.52 -3.35 -14.21
CA LEU A 196 3.32 -3.83 -15.58
C LEU A 196 3.87 -2.83 -16.60
N VAL A 197 3.48 -1.56 -16.49
CA VAL A 197 3.95 -0.50 -17.40
C VAL A 197 5.46 -0.34 -17.30
N ALA A 198 6.03 -0.38 -16.09
CA ALA A 198 7.47 -0.27 -15.86
C ALA A 198 8.25 -1.39 -16.55
N VAL A 199 7.83 -2.64 -16.39
CA VAL A 199 8.49 -3.82 -17.02
C VAL A 199 8.33 -3.80 -18.53
N VAL A 200 7.14 -3.57 -19.05
CA VAL A 200 6.90 -3.52 -20.51
C VAL A 200 7.70 -2.40 -21.17
N ARG A 201 7.81 -1.25 -20.50
CA ARG A 201 8.54 -0.11 -21.05
C ARG A 201 10.06 -0.30 -20.98
N SER A 202 10.58 -0.99 -19.96
CA SER A 202 12.01 -1.25 -19.80
C SER A 202 12.59 -2.09 -20.94
N TYR A 203 11.84 -3.09 -21.39
CA TYR A 203 12.25 -3.96 -22.51
C TYR A 203 12.50 -3.18 -23.81
N ARG A 204 11.75 -2.12 -24.06
CA ARG A 204 11.89 -1.29 -25.27
C ARG A 204 13.13 -0.42 -25.24
N LEU A 205 13.55 -0.01 -24.04
CA LEU A 205 14.79 0.76 -23.86
C LEU A 205 16.05 -0.10 -24.00
N SER A 206 15.94 -1.41 -23.83
CA SER A 206 17.06 -2.34 -23.86
C SER A 206 17.35 -2.90 -25.25
N ARG A 207 16.46 -2.70 -26.25
CA ARG A 207 16.71 -3.12 -27.62
C ARG A 207 17.61 -2.07 -28.29
N PRO A 208 18.90 -2.39 -28.59
CA PRO A 208 19.71 -1.50 -29.44
C PRO A 208 18.98 -1.39 -30.78
N ALA A 209 18.87 -0.17 -31.30
CA ALA A 209 18.47 0.01 -32.69
C ALA A 209 19.42 -0.87 -33.53
N GLU A 210 18.90 -1.95 -34.12
CA GLU A 210 19.65 -2.73 -35.08
C GLU A 210 20.11 -1.74 -36.13
N ALA A 211 21.42 -1.54 -36.19
CA ALA A 211 22.03 -0.70 -37.18
C ALA A 211 21.54 -1.21 -38.53
N VAL A 212 20.70 -0.43 -39.18
CA VAL A 212 20.38 -0.62 -40.59
C VAL A 212 21.72 -0.48 -41.31
N THR A 213 22.37 -1.61 -41.57
CA THR A 213 23.49 -1.66 -42.46
C THR A 213 22.98 -1.16 -43.80
N PRO A 214 23.45 -0.01 -44.28
CA PRO A 214 23.08 0.43 -45.62
C PRO A 214 23.58 -0.62 -46.58
N PHE A 215 22.65 -1.31 -47.21
CA PHE A 215 22.91 -2.28 -48.28
C PHE A 215 23.84 -1.64 -49.31
N GLY A 216 24.89 -2.36 -49.59
CA GLY A 216 26.00 -2.00 -50.42
C GLY A 216 25.66 -1.21 -51.68
N THR A 217 26.31 -0.07 -51.78
CA THR A 217 26.57 0.55 -53.07
C THR A 217 27.44 -0.42 -53.87
N GLY A 218 26.82 -1.06 -54.85
CA GLY A 218 27.48 -1.93 -55.78
C GLY A 218 28.68 -1.23 -56.39
N GLN A 219 29.83 -1.86 -56.23
CA GLN A 219 31.05 -1.52 -56.86
C GLN A 219 30.89 -1.93 -58.32
N ALA A 220 30.44 -0.99 -59.18
CA ALA A 220 30.46 -1.12 -60.59
C ALA A 220 31.93 -1.08 -61.00
N GLY A 221 32.44 -2.21 -61.53
CA GLY A 221 33.77 -2.33 -62.08
C GLY A 221 33.95 -1.44 -63.30
N HIS A 222 35.09 -0.76 -63.33
CA HIS A 222 35.65 -0.19 -64.53
C HIS A 222 36.87 -1.01 -64.91
N ARG A 223 36.82 -1.45 -66.18
CA ARG A 223 37.97 -1.96 -66.92
C ARG A 223 38.95 -0.82 -67.17
#